data_aa1292ac86cec4d8efc1b0dd5e583f12
#
_entry.id   aa1292ac86cec4d8efc1b0dd5e583f12
#
_cell.length_a   1.000
_cell.length_b   1.000
_cell.length_c   1.000
_cell.angle_alpha   90.00
_cell.angle_beta   90.00
_cell.angle_gamma   90.00
#
_symmetry.space_group_name_H-M   'P 1'
#
loop_
_entity.id
_entity.type
_entity.pdbx_description
1 polymer ?
#
loop_
_entity_poly.entity_id
_entity_poly.type
_entity_poly.pdbx_seq_one_letter_code
_entity_poly.pdbx_strand_id
1 'polypeptide(L)'
;MKKFFTLVFATMLAGNMMAQMHGALTFAGASTMSVLTQNTENASDTVKFEMASMSAGNITLPAMKGGMAPIPSFTIKNVAFTMGENHVITMADQAFTSKVTVDGVEKAIKGSSVSGTYNMADNSLTLKAVFQYGSMPFAMTYNIKSYYVKAVTSAITVNVGGMFPYANESVTYNVRKYMDGDVQKVDVEVPTYTLDNTLMGNLTLGTYTVKGLTYDEEKGGFYRDYKEDGLSFHFTAEQNGNKTMDGDFEFNSAKDNNILVKYDGSKITDIVNTFQMGAMPFGIVSSFNSAATGISSVKNDVQKKNDGKMYNLNGQVVSESYKGVVIVNGKKYFKK
;
A
#
# COMPACT_ATOMS: atom_id res chain seq x y z
N MET A 1 -19.79 -1.60 -41.63
CA MET A 1 -18.39 -1.57 -41.16
C MET A 1 -18.19 -0.90 -39.82
N LYS A 2 -18.83 0.27 -39.50
CA LYS A 2 -18.66 0.92 -38.19
C LYS A 2 -19.08 0.07 -36.98
N LYS A 3 -20.16 -0.71 -37.08
CA LYS A 3 -20.64 -1.55 -35.95
C LYS A 3 -19.74 -2.76 -35.64
N PHE A 4 -19.00 -3.26 -36.63
CA PHE A 4 -18.08 -4.40 -36.48
C PHE A 4 -16.78 -3.93 -35.73
N PHE A 5 -16.30 -2.74 -36.05
CA PHE A 5 -15.14 -2.15 -35.35
C PHE A 5 -15.44 -1.85 -33.89
N THR A 6 -16.65 -1.40 -33.55
CA THR A 6 -17.06 -1.13 -32.19
C THR A 6 -17.12 -2.40 -31.33
N LEU A 7 -17.58 -3.51 -31.91
CA LEU A 7 -17.65 -4.79 -31.21
C LEU A 7 -16.25 -5.39 -30.95
N VAL A 8 -15.35 -5.30 -31.93
CA VAL A 8 -13.95 -5.78 -31.78
C VAL A 8 -13.17 -4.93 -30.78
N PHE A 9 -13.40 -3.61 -30.74
CA PHE A 9 -12.77 -2.74 -29.76
C PHE A 9 -13.30 -3.01 -28.35
N ALA A 10 -14.61 -3.25 -28.20
CA ALA A 10 -15.22 -3.59 -26.91
C ALA A 10 -14.72 -4.94 -26.38
N THR A 11 -14.51 -5.94 -27.26
CA THR A 11 -13.96 -7.24 -26.86
C THR A 11 -12.46 -7.19 -26.53
N MET A 12 -11.67 -6.34 -27.20
CA MET A 12 -10.25 -6.14 -26.85
C MET A 12 -10.08 -5.37 -25.53
N LEU A 13 -10.90 -4.36 -25.27
CA LEU A 13 -10.92 -3.65 -23.99
C LEU A 13 -11.38 -4.57 -22.84
N ALA A 14 -12.43 -5.37 -23.08
CA ALA A 14 -12.88 -6.35 -22.09
C ALA A 14 -11.80 -7.43 -21.82
N GLY A 15 -11.10 -7.90 -22.84
CA GLY A 15 -10.01 -8.88 -22.70
C GLY A 15 -8.82 -8.35 -21.89
N ASN A 16 -8.41 -7.11 -22.10
CA ASN A 16 -7.34 -6.47 -21.34
C ASN A 16 -7.76 -6.16 -19.90
N MET A 17 -9.03 -5.77 -19.67
CA MET A 17 -9.56 -5.58 -18.31
C MET A 17 -9.70 -6.91 -17.56
N MET A 18 -10.10 -7.99 -18.23
CA MET A 18 -10.17 -9.33 -17.63
C MET A 18 -8.80 -9.85 -17.23
N ALA A 19 -7.74 -9.53 -17.96
CA ALA A 19 -6.37 -9.88 -17.60
C ALA A 19 -5.85 -9.10 -16.37
N GLN A 20 -6.35 -7.88 -16.14
CA GLN A 20 -6.04 -7.10 -14.93
C GLN A 20 -6.88 -7.50 -13.71
N MET A 21 -8.01 -8.17 -13.91
CA MET A 21 -8.93 -8.58 -12.83
C MET A 21 -8.70 -10.01 -12.31
N HIS A 22 -7.59 -10.66 -12.67
CA HIS A 22 -7.15 -11.89 -12.03
C HIS A 22 -6.61 -11.58 -10.63
N GLY A 23 -7.51 -11.61 -9.65
CA GLY A 23 -7.21 -11.35 -8.24
C GLY A 23 -8.24 -10.44 -7.58
N ALA A 24 -8.16 -10.36 -6.26
CA ALA A 24 -9.04 -9.49 -5.50
C ALA A 24 -8.61 -8.02 -5.62
N LEU A 25 -9.52 -7.17 -6.08
CA LEU A 25 -9.37 -5.72 -6.02
C LEU A 25 -9.67 -5.25 -4.60
N THR A 26 -8.83 -4.40 -4.05
CA THR A 26 -9.00 -3.83 -2.72
C THR A 26 -9.45 -2.38 -2.83
N PHE A 27 -10.50 -2.02 -2.10
CA PHE A 27 -11.04 -0.67 -2.05
C PHE A 27 -11.02 -0.17 -0.61
N ALA A 28 -10.55 1.04 -0.37
CA ALA A 28 -10.53 1.66 0.95
C ALA A 28 -11.31 2.98 0.96
N GLY A 29 -12.05 3.23 2.04
CA GLY A 29 -12.83 4.44 2.20
C GLY A 29 -13.60 4.52 3.49
N ALA A 30 -14.32 5.63 3.68
CA ALA A 30 -15.16 5.82 4.85
C ALA A 30 -16.41 4.92 4.79
N SER A 31 -16.76 4.33 5.92
CA SER A 31 -17.91 3.48 6.07
C SER A 31 -18.79 3.88 7.25
N THR A 32 -20.03 3.43 7.20
CA THR A 32 -20.99 3.59 8.30
C THR A 32 -21.66 2.25 8.56
N MET A 33 -21.65 1.80 9.81
CA MET A 33 -22.45 0.69 10.29
C MET A 33 -23.62 1.21 11.11
N SER A 34 -24.83 0.88 10.69
CA SER A 34 -26.06 1.25 11.38
C SER A 34 -26.73 0.03 12.01
N VAL A 35 -27.08 0.11 13.29
CA VAL A 35 -27.84 -0.91 14.03
C VAL A 35 -28.95 -0.19 14.77
N LEU A 36 -30.21 -0.46 14.41
CA LEU A 36 -31.37 0.29 14.91
C LEU A 36 -31.19 1.79 14.62
N THR A 37 -31.05 2.61 15.68
CA THR A 37 -30.86 4.06 15.60
C THR A 37 -29.41 4.50 15.83
N GLN A 38 -28.49 3.55 16.05
CA GLN A 38 -27.09 3.85 16.31
C GLN A 38 -26.25 3.72 15.03
N ASN A 39 -25.45 4.73 14.76
CA ASN A 39 -24.49 4.74 13.67
C ASN A 39 -23.07 4.73 14.24
N THR A 40 -22.24 3.87 13.70
CA THR A 40 -20.80 3.85 13.95
C THR A 40 -20.10 4.20 12.64
N GLU A 41 -19.32 5.28 12.65
CA GLU A 41 -18.53 5.70 11.50
C GLU A 41 -17.10 5.16 11.63
N ASN A 42 -16.55 4.76 10.50
CA ASN A 42 -15.15 4.37 10.38
C ASN A 42 -14.52 5.19 9.25
N ALA A 43 -13.45 5.90 9.56
CA ALA A 43 -12.79 6.79 8.60
C ALA A 43 -12.10 6.03 7.45
N SER A 44 -11.73 4.76 7.67
CA SER A 44 -11.07 3.94 6.66
C SER A 44 -11.35 2.45 6.88
N ASP A 45 -12.25 1.93 6.08
CA ASP A 45 -12.53 0.50 5.96
C ASP A 45 -12.02 -0.04 4.62
N THR A 46 -11.82 -1.36 4.55
CA THR A 46 -11.30 -2.02 3.37
C THR A 46 -12.26 -3.12 2.91
N VAL A 47 -12.77 -2.99 1.69
CA VAL A 47 -13.59 -4.00 1.01
C VAL A 47 -12.78 -4.63 -0.12
N LYS A 48 -12.89 -5.96 -0.32
CA LYS A 48 -12.31 -6.64 -1.47
C LYS A 48 -13.41 -7.09 -2.41
N PHE A 49 -13.18 -6.91 -3.69
CA PHE A 49 -14.02 -7.42 -4.77
C PHE A 49 -13.20 -8.34 -5.67
N GLU A 50 -13.67 -9.54 -5.91
CA GLU A 50 -13.03 -10.54 -6.75
C GLU A 50 -14.05 -11.09 -7.75
N MET A 51 -13.70 -11.09 -9.02
CA MET A 51 -14.58 -11.69 -10.04
C MET A 51 -14.63 -13.20 -9.89
N ALA A 52 -15.82 -13.75 -9.69
CA ALA A 52 -16.07 -15.18 -9.70
C ALA A 52 -16.45 -15.69 -11.11
N SER A 53 -17.07 -14.82 -11.93
CA SER A 53 -17.44 -15.06 -13.31
C SER A 53 -17.61 -13.73 -14.05
N MET A 54 -18.00 -13.77 -15.33
CA MET A 54 -18.30 -12.56 -16.13
C MET A 54 -19.53 -11.77 -15.64
N SER A 55 -20.35 -12.33 -14.77
CA SER A 55 -21.59 -11.72 -14.26
C SER A 55 -21.78 -11.85 -12.75
N ALA A 56 -20.77 -12.34 -12.03
CA ALA A 56 -20.82 -12.48 -10.57
C ALA A 56 -19.45 -12.27 -9.95
N GLY A 57 -19.44 -11.68 -8.74
CA GLY A 57 -18.23 -11.44 -7.96
C GLY A 57 -18.39 -11.86 -6.51
N ASN A 58 -17.28 -12.03 -5.83
CA ASN A 58 -17.21 -12.22 -4.39
C ASN A 58 -16.86 -10.88 -3.74
N ILE A 59 -17.56 -10.51 -2.68
CA ILE A 59 -17.34 -9.29 -1.91
C ILE A 59 -16.93 -9.67 -0.51
N THR A 60 -15.72 -9.30 -0.10
CA THR A 60 -15.28 -9.49 1.29
C THR A 60 -15.42 -8.18 2.05
N LEU A 61 -16.26 -8.19 3.07
CA LEU A 61 -16.47 -7.09 4.01
C LEU A 61 -15.42 -7.15 5.13
N PRO A 62 -15.00 -6.01 5.70
CA PRO A 62 -14.04 -5.97 6.80
C PRO A 62 -14.62 -6.55 8.09
N ALA A 63 -13.77 -6.75 9.09
CA ALA A 63 -14.24 -6.95 10.44
C ALA A 63 -14.85 -5.65 10.97
N MET A 64 -16.02 -5.75 11.60
CA MET A 64 -16.81 -4.58 12.02
C MET A 64 -16.89 -4.54 13.54
N LYS A 65 -16.67 -3.35 14.09
CA LYS A 65 -16.86 -3.04 15.50
C LYS A 65 -18.12 -2.19 15.62
N GLY A 66 -19.23 -2.83 15.81
CA GLY A 66 -20.50 -2.11 15.97
C GLY A 66 -21.55 -3.02 16.59
N GLY A 67 -22.26 -2.52 17.61
CA GLY A 67 -23.23 -3.31 18.32
C GLY A 67 -22.67 -4.14 19.47
N MET A 68 -23.38 -5.18 19.87
CA MET A 68 -23.11 -5.95 21.09
C MET A 68 -21.96 -6.95 20.97
N ALA A 69 -21.53 -7.27 19.75
CA ALA A 69 -20.40 -8.18 19.50
C ALA A 69 -19.64 -7.79 18.22
N PRO A 70 -18.32 -7.98 18.18
CA PRO A 70 -17.56 -7.79 16.96
C PRO A 70 -17.97 -8.82 15.91
N ILE A 71 -18.05 -8.37 14.65
CA ILE A 71 -18.36 -9.22 13.50
C ILE A 71 -17.05 -9.42 12.75
N PRO A 72 -16.55 -10.66 12.61
CA PRO A 72 -15.37 -10.92 11.80
C PRO A 72 -15.57 -10.56 10.32
N SER A 73 -14.49 -10.37 9.59
CA SER A 73 -14.51 -10.26 8.14
C SER A 73 -15.21 -11.49 7.53
N PHE A 74 -16.05 -11.26 6.52
CA PHE A 74 -16.73 -12.35 5.81
C PHE A 74 -16.89 -12.04 4.33
N THR A 75 -17.09 -13.10 3.54
CA THR A 75 -17.26 -13.00 2.09
C THR A 75 -18.68 -13.31 1.68
N ILE A 76 -19.28 -12.41 0.92
CA ILE A 76 -20.54 -12.61 0.18
C ILE A 76 -20.14 -13.19 -1.18
N LYS A 77 -20.53 -14.43 -1.46
CA LYS A 77 -20.15 -15.12 -2.70
C LYS A 77 -21.19 -14.93 -3.79
N ASN A 78 -20.72 -14.90 -5.04
CA ASN A 78 -21.55 -14.90 -6.25
C ASN A 78 -22.58 -13.76 -6.30
N VAL A 79 -22.20 -12.57 -5.85
CA VAL A 79 -23.01 -11.36 -6.03
C VAL A 79 -23.13 -11.08 -7.53
N ALA A 80 -24.35 -11.17 -8.06
CA ALA A 80 -24.62 -10.92 -9.46
C ALA A 80 -24.43 -9.43 -9.80
N PHE A 81 -23.86 -9.17 -10.98
CA PHE A 81 -23.69 -7.81 -11.48
C PHE A 81 -23.90 -7.72 -12.98
N THR A 82 -24.15 -6.52 -13.46
CA THR A 82 -24.15 -6.16 -14.89
C THR A 82 -23.07 -5.13 -15.17
N MET A 83 -22.50 -5.18 -16.35
CA MET A 83 -21.56 -4.18 -16.83
C MET A 83 -22.27 -3.24 -17.80
N GLY A 84 -22.34 -1.96 -17.45
CA GLY A 84 -22.92 -0.90 -18.28
C GLY A 84 -21.95 -0.38 -19.35
N GLU A 85 -22.47 0.45 -20.28
CA GLU A 85 -21.71 0.99 -21.41
C GLU A 85 -20.55 1.91 -21.00
N ASN A 86 -20.63 2.55 -19.82
CA ASN A 86 -19.62 3.48 -19.29
C ASN A 86 -18.62 2.83 -18.33
N HIS A 87 -18.40 1.52 -18.47
CA HIS A 87 -17.50 0.76 -17.57
C HIS A 87 -17.91 0.82 -16.09
N VAL A 88 -19.22 0.91 -15.84
CA VAL A 88 -19.79 0.82 -14.50
C VAL A 88 -20.33 -0.58 -14.28
N ILE A 89 -19.79 -1.27 -13.29
CA ILE A 89 -20.35 -2.53 -12.78
C ILE A 89 -21.46 -2.16 -11.79
N THR A 90 -22.68 -2.65 -12.04
CA THR A 90 -23.83 -2.44 -11.17
C THR A 90 -24.25 -3.76 -10.52
N MET A 91 -24.22 -3.80 -9.23
CA MET A 91 -24.75 -4.89 -8.39
C MET A 91 -26.16 -4.48 -7.96
N ALA A 92 -27.17 -5.05 -8.63
CA ALA A 92 -28.57 -4.84 -8.26
C ALA A 92 -28.84 -5.44 -6.88
N ASP A 93 -29.88 -4.91 -6.22
CA ASP A 93 -30.27 -5.38 -4.89
C ASP A 93 -30.63 -6.87 -4.90
N GLN A 94 -29.97 -7.65 -4.03
CA GLN A 94 -30.11 -9.10 -3.95
C GLN A 94 -29.84 -9.61 -2.54
N ALA A 95 -30.57 -10.65 -2.14
CA ALA A 95 -30.34 -11.34 -0.87
C ALA A 95 -29.08 -12.22 -0.95
N PHE A 96 -28.47 -12.48 0.21
CA PHE A 96 -27.31 -13.35 0.30
C PHE A 96 -27.27 -14.17 1.60
N THR A 97 -26.43 -15.17 1.63
CA THR A 97 -26.07 -15.89 2.84
C THR A 97 -24.55 -16.03 2.94
N SER A 98 -24.03 -15.95 4.14
CA SER A 98 -22.63 -16.21 4.45
C SER A 98 -22.51 -16.81 5.84
N LYS A 99 -21.29 -17.13 6.26
CA LYS A 99 -20.99 -17.66 7.58
C LYS A 99 -19.58 -17.29 8.02
N VAL A 100 -19.39 -17.22 9.32
CA VAL A 100 -18.10 -17.04 9.97
C VAL A 100 -17.94 -18.00 11.12
N THR A 101 -16.71 -18.36 11.44
CA THR A 101 -16.38 -19.16 12.61
C THR A 101 -15.77 -18.28 13.69
N VAL A 102 -16.34 -18.29 14.88
CA VAL A 102 -15.85 -17.54 16.04
C VAL A 102 -15.70 -18.53 17.19
N ASP A 103 -14.51 -18.67 17.73
CA ASP A 103 -14.17 -19.61 18.82
C ASP A 103 -14.62 -21.06 18.53
N GLY A 104 -14.44 -21.50 17.26
CA GLY A 104 -14.83 -22.82 16.80
C GLY A 104 -16.34 -22.99 16.53
N VAL A 105 -17.16 -21.97 16.76
CA VAL A 105 -18.61 -22.01 16.52
C VAL A 105 -18.96 -21.27 15.23
N GLU A 106 -19.68 -21.95 14.33
CA GLU A 106 -20.17 -21.34 13.10
C GLU A 106 -21.37 -20.43 13.40
N LYS A 107 -21.30 -19.18 12.94
CA LYS A 107 -22.38 -18.20 13.02
C LYS A 107 -22.84 -17.82 11.62
N ALA A 108 -24.12 -17.96 11.37
CA ALA A 108 -24.73 -17.61 10.08
C ALA A 108 -24.82 -16.10 9.90
N ILE A 109 -24.68 -15.65 8.65
CA ILE A 109 -24.98 -14.28 8.21
C ILE A 109 -26.10 -14.38 7.19
N LYS A 110 -27.24 -13.78 7.49
CA LYS A 110 -28.43 -13.75 6.63
C LYS A 110 -28.59 -12.32 6.09
N GLY A 111 -28.23 -12.11 4.83
CA GLY A 111 -28.35 -10.83 4.14
C GLY A 111 -29.69 -10.71 3.43
N SER A 112 -30.45 -9.68 3.77
CA SER A 112 -31.66 -9.32 3.03
C SER A 112 -31.35 -8.51 1.77
N SER A 113 -30.20 -7.84 1.74
CA SER A 113 -29.81 -6.94 0.65
C SER A 113 -28.31 -6.83 0.55
N VAL A 114 -27.77 -6.92 -0.66
CA VAL A 114 -26.46 -6.37 -1.07
C VAL A 114 -26.64 -5.69 -2.41
N SER A 115 -26.14 -4.46 -2.52
CA SER A 115 -26.18 -3.67 -3.75
C SER A 115 -25.00 -2.71 -3.81
N GLY A 116 -24.64 -2.25 -5.02
CA GLY A 116 -23.54 -1.29 -5.17
C GLY A 116 -23.18 -1.01 -6.60
N THR A 117 -22.19 -0.15 -6.77
CA THR A 117 -21.61 0.19 -8.06
C THR A 117 -20.10 0.27 -7.98
N TYR A 118 -19.41 -0.27 -8.95
CA TYR A 118 -17.99 -0.01 -9.18
C TYR A 118 -17.84 0.77 -10.48
N ASN A 119 -17.38 2.01 -10.38
CA ASN A 119 -17.08 2.86 -11.52
C ASN A 119 -15.59 2.78 -11.83
N MET A 120 -15.25 2.19 -12.99
CA MET A 120 -13.84 2.02 -13.39
C MET A 120 -13.20 3.32 -13.87
N ALA A 121 -13.97 4.35 -14.20
CA ALA A 121 -13.42 5.62 -14.68
C ALA A 121 -12.70 6.40 -13.55
N ASP A 122 -13.28 6.40 -12.35
CA ASP A 122 -12.72 7.07 -11.17
C ASP A 122 -12.23 6.08 -10.10
N ASN A 123 -12.32 4.76 -10.37
CA ASN A 123 -11.97 3.67 -9.46
C ASN A 123 -12.76 3.70 -8.14
N SER A 124 -14.00 4.20 -8.14
CA SER A 124 -14.85 4.26 -6.96
C SER A 124 -15.74 3.04 -6.82
N LEU A 125 -15.91 2.56 -5.59
CA LEU A 125 -16.86 1.52 -5.20
C LEU A 125 -17.81 2.08 -4.15
N THR A 126 -19.12 2.04 -4.43
CA THR A 126 -20.16 2.21 -3.42
C THR A 126 -20.78 0.87 -3.13
N LEU A 127 -21.00 0.55 -1.87
CA LEU A 127 -21.62 -0.71 -1.46
C LEU A 127 -22.52 -0.48 -0.28
N LYS A 128 -23.69 -1.15 -0.31
CA LYS A 128 -24.62 -1.27 0.80
C LYS A 128 -24.88 -2.74 1.04
N ALA A 129 -24.81 -3.18 2.29
CA ALA A 129 -25.21 -4.52 2.71
C ALA A 129 -26.10 -4.44 3.94
N VAL A 130 -27.23 -5.17 3.92
CA VAL A 130 -28.17 -5.28 5.04
C VAL A 130 -28.24 -6.73 5.45
N PHE A 131 -27.90 -7.04 6.70
CA PHE A 131 -27.79 -8.41 7.15
C PHE A 131 -28.02 -8.58 8.65
N GLN A 132 -28.32 -9.81 9.07
CA GLN A 132 -28.36 -10.26 10.46
C GLN A 132 -27.17 -11.18 10.74
N TYR A 133 -26.59 -11.07 11.93
CA TYR A 133 -25.46 -11.86 12.38
C TYR A 133 -25.88 -12.85 13.49
N GLY A 134 -25.70 -14.13 13.24
CA GLY A 134 -26.07 -15.19 14.18
C GLY A 134 -27.55 -15.17 14.53
N SER A 135 -27.87 -15.14 15.82
CA SER A 135 -29.24 -15.06 16.35
C SER A 135 -29.68 -13.64 16.68
N MET A 136 -28.97 -12.62 16.26
CA MET A 136 -29.37 -11.22 16.52
C MET A 136 -30.72 -10.92 15.88
N PRO A 137 -31.68 -10.34 16.62
CA PRO A 137 -33.01 -10.07 16.09
C PRO A 137 -33.08 -8.85 15.17
N PHE A 138 -32.00 -8.06 15.12
CA PHE A 138 -31.93 -6.81 14.36
C PHE A 138 -31.08 -6.96 13.12
N ALA A 139 -31.53 -6.34 12.03
CA ALA A 139 -30.71 -6.16 10.85
C ALA A 139 -29.71 -5.02 11.07
N MET A 140 -28.53 -5.19 10.50
CA MET A 140 -27.46 -4.18 10.45
C MET A 140 -27.32 -3.70 9.01
N THR A 141 -27.06 -2.43 8.83
CA THR A 141 -26.77 -1.85 7.53
C THR A 141 -25.34 -1.35 7.48
N TYR A 142 -24.57 -1.90 6.58
CA TYR A 142 -23.21 -1.45 6.27
C TYR A 142 -23.24 -0.65 4.96
N ASN A 143 -22.69 0.56 4.97
CA ASN A 143 -22.49 1.38 3.78
C ASN A 143 -21.04 1.79 3.68
N ILE A 144 -20.49 1.78 2.47
CA ILE A 144 -19.16 2.30 2.21
C ILE A 144 -19.12 3.03 0.88
N LYS A 145 -18.37 4.14 0.85
CA LYS A 145 -17.87 4.77 -0.37
C LYS A 145 -16.35 4.70 -0.34
N SER A 146 -15.79 4.00 -1.30
CA SER A 146 -14.37 3.64 -1.30
C SER A 146 -13.77 3.77 -2.68
N TYR A 147 -12.44 3.76 -2.74
CA TYR A 147 -11.67 3.85 -3.98
C TYR A 147 -10.65 2.72 -4.04
N TYR A 148 -10.33 2.29 -5.25
CA TYR A 148 -9.35 1.23 -5.48
C TYR A 148 -7.99 1.59 -4.87
N VAL A 149 -7.45 0.67 -4.10
CA VAL A 149 -6.13 0.78 -3.47
C VAL A 149 -5.19 -0.19 -4.14
N LYS A 150 -4.13 0.34 -4.74
CA LYS A 150 -3.07 -0.47 -5.30
C LYS A 150 -2.01 -0.75 -4.24
N ALA A 151 -1.90 -2.01 -3.84
CA ALA A 151 -0.80 -2.48 -3.03
C ALA A 151 0.44 -2.66 -3.91
N VAL A 152 1.56 -2.08 -3.52
CA VAL A 152 2.86 -2.25 -4.18
C VAL A 152 3.89 -2.70 -3.16
N THR A 153 4.50 -3.86 -3.42
CA THR A 153 5.45 -4.50 -2.49
C THR A 153 6.83 -4.54 -3.12
N SER A 154 7.84 -4.11 -2.39
CA SER A 154 9.25 -4.22 -2.77
C SER A 154 10.15 -4.03 -1.55
N ALA A 155 11.44 -4.31 -1.73
CA ALA A 155 12.45 -3.83 -0.82
C ALA A 155 12.55 -2.30 -0.88
N ILE A 156 12.82 -1.68 0.25
CA ILE A 156 13.12 -0.25 0.33
C ILE A 156 14.47 -0.02 1.01
N THR A 157 15.07 1.11 0.68
CA THR A 157 16.19 1.67 1.45
C THR A 157 15.68 2.80 2.32
N VAL A 158 16.15 2.84 3.57
CA VAL A 158 15.88 3.93 4.51
C VAL A 158 17.22 4.52 4.90
N ASN A 159 17.41 5.81 4.66
CA ASN A 159 18.64 6.52 5.00
C ASN A 159 18.37 7.52 6.13
N VAL A 160 19.12 7.44 7.20
CA VAL A 160 19.03 8.35 8.34
C VAL A 160 20.18 9.33 8.32
N GLY A 161 19.87 10.62 8.22
CA GLY A 161 20.85 11.71 8.20
C GLY A 161 21.82 11.69 7.03
N GLY A 162 21.53 10.98 5.94
CA GLY A 162 22.43 10.83 4.80
C GLY A 162 23.63 9.89 5.04
N MET A 163 23.77 9.34 6.25
CA MET A 163 24.97 8.59 6.67
C MET A 163 24.69 7.13 7.03
N PHE A 164 23.49 6.81 7.49
CA PHE A 164 23.16 5.49 8.02
C PHE A 164 22.10 4.82 7.15
N PRO A 165 22.51 3.94 6.21
CA PRO A 165 21.57 3.19 5.37
C PRO A 165 21.04 1.95 6.10
N TYR A 166 19.73 1.74 6.01
CA TYR A 166 19.01 0.54 6.44
C TYR A 166 18.20 -0.01 5.28
N ALA A 167 17.95 -1.31 5.27
CA ALA A 167 17.12 -1.95 4.27
C ALA A 167 15.95 -2.66 4.93
N ASN A 168 14.77 -2.55 4.32
CA ASN A 168 13.63 -3.40 4.63
C ASN A 168 13.34 -4.25 3.39
N GLU A 169 13.42 -5.57 3.52
CA GLU A 169 13.42 -6.51 2.39
C GLU A 169 12.08 -6.59 1.67
N SER A 170 10.99 -6.38 2.40
CA SER A 170 9.65 -6.45 1.83
C SER A 170 8.69 -5.56 2.61
N VAL A 171 8.32 -4.44 2.02
CA VAL A 171 7.30 -3.53 2.53
C VAL A 171 6.21 -3.33 1.50
N THR A 172 4.99 -3.06 1.95
CA THR A 172 3.85 -2.83 1.07
C THR A 172 3.29 -1.44 1.32
N TYR A 173 3.39 -0.58 0.32
CA TYR A 173 2.66 0.67 0.26
C TYR A 173 1.25 0.41 -0.28
N ASN A 174 0.25 1.02 0.34
CA ASN A 174 -1.11 1.07 -0.18
C ASN A 174 -1.35 2.46 -0.79
N VAL A 175 -1.57 2.50 -2.09
CA VAL A 175 -1.72 3.76 -2.84
C VAL A 175 -3.12 3.83 -3.44
N ARG A 176 -3.85 4.87 -3.08
CA ARG A 176 -5.20 5.15 -3.57
C ARG A 176 -5.17 6.35 -4.52
N LYS A 177 -5.57 6.14 -5.77
CA LYS A 177 -5.71 7.20 -6.78
C LYS A 177 -7.19 7.49 -7.02
N TYR A 178 -7.60 8.74 -6.93
CA TYR A 178 -9.01 9.14 -7.00
C TYR A 178 -9.17 10.55 -7.58
N MET A 179 -10.39 10.90 -7.95
CA MET A 179 -10.76 12.24 -8.37
C MET A 179 -11.40 12.99 -7.20
N ASP A 180 -10.99 14.24 -7.00
CA ASP A 180 -11.61 15.20 -6.09
C ASP A 180 -12.04 16.41 -6.91
N GLY A 181 -13.32 16.43 -7.32
CA GLY A 181 -13.77 17.27 -8.40
C GLY A 181 -13.03 16.91 -9.70
N ASP A 182 -12.44 17.89 -10.33
CA ASP A 182 -11.68 17.74 -11.58
C ASP A 182 -10.18 17.47 -11.33
N VAL A 183 -9.75 17.40 -10.06
CA VAL A 183 -8.35 17.20 -9.71
C VAL A 183 -8.08 15.75 -9.35
N GLN A 184 -7.14 15.13 -10.05
CA GLN A 184 -6.67 13.82 -9.70
C GLN A 184 -5.75 13.89 -8.48
N LYS A 185 -6.05 13.09 -7.44
CA LYS A 185 -5.29 13.02 -6.20
C LYS A 185 -4.82 11.60 -5.90
N VAL A 186 -3.80 11.52 -5.06
CA VAL A 186 -3.25 10.26 -4.57
C VAL A 186 -3.15 10.33 -3.04
N ASP A 187 -3.59 9.27 -2.36
CA ASP A 187 -3.29 9.03 -0.95
C ASP A 187 -2.29 7.88 -0.86
N VAL A 188 -1.38 7.96 0.09
CA VAL A 188 -0.36 6.94 0.33
C VAL A 188 -0.38 6.52 1.78
N GLU A 189 -0.68 5.25 2.04
CA GLU A 189 -0.41 4.63 3.32
C GLU A 189 1.03 4.16 3.33
N VAL A 190 1.83 4.82 4.17
CA VAL A 190 3.25 4.51 4.38
C VAL A 190 3.34 3.29 5.28
N PRO A 191 4.10 2.24 4.89
CA PRO A 191 4.21 1.03 5.69
C PRO A 191 5.04 1.24 6.95
N THR A 192 5.00 0.29 7.85
CA THR A 192 5.92 0.22 8.99
C THR A 192 7.35 0.01 8.48
N TYR A 193 8.30 0.80 9.00
CA TYR A 193 9.73 0.63 8.76
C TYR A 193 10.42 0.06 9.99
N THR A 194 11.42 -0.80 9.78
CA THR A 194 12.31 -1.28 10.82
C THR A 194 13.74 -0.82 10.55
N LEU A 195 14.42 -0.36 11.58
CA LEU A 195 15.82 0.05 11.54
C LEU A 195 16.54 -0.74 12.63
N ASP A 196 17.21 -1.82 12.24
CA ASP A 196 17.86 -2.71 13.18
C ASP A 196 19.28 -2.27 13.51
N ASN A 197 19.70 -2.54 14.75
CA ASN A 197 21.06 -2.26 15.23
C ASN A 197 21.47 -0.79 15.14
N THR A 198 20.55 0.14 15.40
CA THR A 198 20.87 1.56 15.51
C THR A 198 21.54 1.87 16.84
N LEU A 199 22.07 3.09 17.00
CA LEU A 199 22.59 3.56 18.28
C LEU A 199 21.53 3.57 19.41
N MET A 200 20.24 3.61 19.05
CA MET A 200 19.10 3.56 19.98
C MET A 200 18.52 2.14 20.12
N GLY A 201 19.17 1.14 19.54
CA GLY A 201 18.64 -0.23 19.44
C GLY A 201 17.85 -0.47 18.15
N ASN A 202 16.88 -1.37 18.20
CA ASN A 202 15.98 -1.66 17.09
C ASN A 202 14.80 -0.67 17.14
N LEU A 203 14.58 0.02 16.01
CA LEU A 203 13.52 1.00 15.89
C LEU A 203 12.42 0.47 14.99
N THR A 204 11.17 0.77 15.35
CA THR A 204 10.00 0.53 14.51
C THR A 204 9.23 1.83 14.35
N LEU A 205 9.07 2.27 13.11
CA LEU A 205 8.28 3.43 12.72
C LEU A 205 6.96 2.90 12.14
N GLY A 206 5.87 3.12 12.85
CA GLY A 206 4.55 2.63 12.49
C GLY A 206 3.98 3.27 11.24
N THR A 207 2.90 2.72 10.76
CA THR A 207 2.21 3.18 9.55
C THR A 207 1.48 4.52 9.78
N TYR A 208 1.35 5.30 8.71
CA TYR A 208 0.55 6.53 8.65
C TYR A 208 0.10 6.79 7.21
N THR A 209 -0.87 7.68 7.02
CA THR A 209 -1.40 7.99 5.68
C THR A 209 -1.21 9.45 5.34
N VAL A 210 -0.52 9.72 4.24
CA VAL A 210 -0.45 11.05 3.62
C VAL A 210 -1.54 11.14 2.55
N LYS A 211 -2.44 12.11 2.69
CA LYS A 211 -3.62 12.26 1.81
C LYS A 211 -3.46 13.44 0.86
N GLY A 212 -4.12 13.33 -0.31
CA GLY A 212 -4.32 14.43 -1.22
C GLY A 212 -3.07 14.92 -1.95
N LEU A 213 -2.12 14.04 -2.27
CA LEU A 213 -1.02 14.37 -3.16
C LEU A 213 -1.58 14.84 -4.51
N THR A 214 -1.07 15.95 -5.04
CA THR A 214 -1.39 16.48 -6.37
C THR A 214 -0.22 16.31 -7.31
N TYR A 215 -0.50 16.27 -8.62
CA TYR A 215 0.57 16.15 -9.60
C TYR A 215 1.39 17.45 -9.65
N ASP A 216 2.70 17.30 -9.56
CA ASP A 216 3.70 18.35 -9.62
C ASP A 216 4.56 18.10 -10.87
N GLU A 217 4.51 19.02 -11.84
CA GLU A 217 5.20 18.88 -13.12
C GLU A 217 6.73 18.95 -12.96
N GLU A 218 7.24 19.79 -12.04
CA GLU A 218 8.67 19.94 -11.82
C GLU A 218 9.28 18.68 -11.19
N LYS A 219 8.51 18.01 -10.32
CA LYS A 219 8.92 16.76 -9.66
C LYS A 219 8.60 15.53 -10.51
N GLY A 220 7.75 15.70 -11.52
CA GLY A 220 7.31 14.62 -12.41
C GLY A 220 6.53 13.52 -11.70
N GLY A 221 5.66 13.88 -10.74
CA GLY A 221 4.88 12.92 -9.97
C GLY A 221 3.88 13.55 -9.02
N PHE A 222 3.12 12.72 -8.32
CA PHE A 222 2.21 13.18 -7.27
C PHE A 222 3.02 13.50 -6.01
N TYR A 223 2.93 14.73 -5.57
CA TYR A 223 3.72 15.27 -4.48
C TYR A 223 2.85 15.92 -3.41
N ARG A 224 3.29 15.83 -2.16
CA ARG A 224 2.77 16.62 -1.04
C ARG A 224 3.87 16.90 -0.03
N ASP A 225 3.97 18.16 0.38
CA ASP A 225 4.56 18.57 1.65
C ASP A 225 3.47 18.45 2.71
N TYR A 226 3.68 17.60 3.73
CA TYR A 226 2.70 17.30 4.77
C TYR A 226 3.13 17.76 6.17
N LYS A 227 4.12 18.64 6.26
CA LYS A 227 4.67 19.12 7.53
C LYS A 227 3.64 19.84 8.41
N GLU A 228 2.60 20.45 7.81
CA GLU A 228 1.53 21.16 8.52
C GLU A 228 0.25 20.31 8.68
N ASP A 229 0.27 19.04 8.27
CA ASP A 229 -0.93 18.19 8.29
C ASP A 229 -1.25 17.63 9.70
N GLY A 230 -0.41 17.85 10.71
CA GLY A 230 -0.59 17.31 12.06
C GLY A 230 -0.57 15.78 12.11
N LEU A 231 0.14 15.15 11.17
CA LEU A 231 0.26 13.69 11.13
C LEU A 231 1.14 13.18 12.25
N SER A 232 0.78 12.03 12.78
CA SER A 232 1.57 11.28 13.77
C SER A 232 1.71 9.82 13.33
N PHE A 233 2.68 9.15 13.93
CA PHE A 233 2.89 7.71 13.77
C PHE A 233 3.37 7.10 15.08
N HIS A 234 3.08 5.82 15.25
CA HIS A 234 3.56 5.09 16.41
C HIS A 234 5.05 4.76 16.26
N PHE A 235 5.84 5.00 17.29
CA PHE A 235 7.26 4.73 17.28
C PHE A 235 7.66 3.90 18.49
N THR A 236 8.49 2.88 18.26
CA THR A 236 9.10 2.11 19.33
C THR A 236 10.61 2.03 19.14
N ALA A 237 11.34 2.06 20.26
CA ALA A 237 12.76 1.74 20.31
C ALA A 237 12.98 0.62 21.34
N GLU A 238 13.74 -0.40 20.96
CA GLU A 238 14.03 -1.55 21.81
C GLU A 238 15.54 -1.80 21.87
N GLN A 239 16.08 -1.84 23.08
CA GLN A 239 17.49 -2.12 23.32
C GLN A 239 17.63 -3.24 24.35
N ASN A 240 18.38 -4.29 24.00
CA ASN A 240 18.60 -5.47 24.86
C ASN A 240 17.28 -6.12 25.35
N GLY A 241 16.27 -6.20 24.49
CA GLY A 241 14.97 -6.78 24.83
C GLY A 241 14.06 -5.89 25.67
N ASN A 242 14.47 -4.65 25.97
CA ASN A 242 13.65 -3.70 26.72
C ASN A 242 13.22 -2.54 25.82
N LYS A 243 11.93 -2.22 25.82
CA LYS A 243 11.41 -1.02 25.19
C LYS A 243 11.89 0.22 25.93
N THR A 244 12.65 1.06 25.23
CA THR A 244 13.16 2.34 25.76
C THR A 244 12.27 3.51 25.37
N MET A 245 11.54 3.36 24.26
CA MET A 245 10.50 4.30 23.78
C MET A 245 9.32 3.51 23.22
N ASP A 246 8.10 3.98 23.48
CA ASP A 246 6.85 3.38 22.98
C ASP A 246 5.76 4.46 23.04
N GLY A 247 5.34 5.01 21.90
CA GLY A 247 4.34 6.08 21.86
C GLY A 247 4.13 6.68 20.48
N ASP A 248 3.20 7.61 20.41
CA ASP A 248 2.88 8.34 19.18
C ASP A 248 3.69 9.63 19.12
N PHE A 249 4.25 9.91 17.96
CA PHE A 249 5.10 11.08 17.72
C PHE A 249 4.63 11.83 16.47
N GLU A 250 4.68 13.14 16.53
CA GLU A 250 4.40 14.03 15.41
C GLU A 250 5.66 14.27 14.57
N PHE A 251 5.45 14.63 13.31
CA PHE A 251 6.52 15.09 12.45
C PHE A 251 6.97 16.51 12.82
N ASN A 252 8.24 16.80 12.59
CA ASN A 252 8.79 18.14 12.87
C ASN A 252 8.35 19.14 11.79
N SER A 253 7.41 20.04 12.12
CA SER A 253 6.87 21.02 11.19
C SER A 253 7.90 22.03 10.67
N ALA A 254 9.03 22.23 11.37
CA ALA A 254 10.13 23.10 10.93
C ALA A 254 11.09 22.43 9.93
N LYS A 255 10.84 21.18 9.56
CA LYS A 255 11.69 20.37 8.68
C LYS A 255 10.93 19.87 7.47
N ASP A 256 11.66 19.31 6.52
CA ASP A 256 11.08 18.73 5.32
C ASP A 256 10.33 17.43 5.67
N ASN A 257 9.03 17.42 5.41
CA ASN A 257 8.18 16.25 5.52
C ASN A 257 7.35 16.16 4.24
N ASN A 258 7.82 15.38 3.28
CA ASN A 258 7.18 15.32 1.97
C ASN A 258 7.25 13.92 1.38
N ILE A 259 6.32 13.63 0.48
CA ILE A 259 6.26 12.38 -0.24
C ILE A 259 6.05 12.62 -1.73
N LEU A 260 6.74 11.85 -2.56
CA LEU A 260 6.64 11.85 -4.01
C LEU A 260 6.32 10.45 -4.51
N VAL A 261 5.31 10.32 -5.36
CA VAL A 261 4.92 9.08 -6.04
C VAL A 261 5.02 9.26 -7.53
N LYS A 262 5.84 8.47 -8.21
CA LYS A 262 5.95 8.49 -9.67
C LYS A 262 5.27 7.30 -10.31
N TYR A 263 4.74 7.54 -11.50
CA TYR A 263 4.07 6.53 -12.32
C TYR A 263 4.71 6.46 -13.70
N ASP A 264 4.76 5.23 -14.23
CA ASP A 264 4.92 4.97 -15.66
C ASP A 264 3.61 4.29 -16.14
N GLY A 265 2.79 5.04 -16.85
CA GLY A 265 1.42 4.62 -17.16
C GLY A 265 0.61 4.37 -15.87
N SER A 266 0.18 3.12 -15.67
CA SER A 266 -0.54 2.69 -14.46
C SER A 266 0.35 2.08 -13.37
N LYS A 267 1.65 1.91 -13.66
CA LYS A 267 2.61 1.30 -12.76
C LYS A 267 3.24 2.37 -11.87
N ILE A 268 3.26 2.15 -10.55
CA ILE A 268 4.05 2.96 -9.62
C ILE A 268 5.51 2.55 -9.76
N THR A 269 6.37 3.51 -10.10
CA THR A 269 7.81 3.27 -10.29
C THR A 269 8.61 3.64 -9.05
N ASP A 270 8.27 4.75 -8.42
CA ASP A 270 9.01 5.29 -7.29
C ASP A 270 8.05 5.82 -6.22
N ILE A 271 8.42 5.62 -4.96
CA ILE A 271 7.86 6.32 -3.81
C ILE A 271 9.04 6.79 -2.97
N VAL A 272 9.22 8.10 -2.86
CA VAL A 272 10.25 8.71 -2.04
C VAL A 272 9.58 9.50 -0.94
N ASN A 273 9.91 9.17 0.31
CA ASN A 273 9.34 9.81 1.49
C ASN A 273 10.46 10.37 2.36
N THR A 274 10.46 11.68 2.51
CA THR A 274 11.41 12.43 3.36
C THR A 274 10.67 12.94 4.57
N PHE A 275 11.20 12.68 5.75
CA PHE A 275 10.57 13.13 6.98
C PHE A 275 11.55 13.26 8.14
N GLN A 276 11.18 14.04 9.14
CA GLN A 276 11.90 14.15 10.42
C GLN A 276 10.92 14.05 11.58
N MET A 277 11.22 13.13 12.49
CA MET A 277 10.40 12.86 13.66
C MET A 277 10.72 13.86 14.79
N GLY A 278 9.74 14.65 15.22
CA GLY A 278 9.81 15.50 16.38
C GLY A 278 11.15 16.24 16.54
N ALA A 279 11.78 16.13 17.70
CA ALA A 279 13.06 16.73 18.01
C ALA A 279 14.29 15.89 17.61
N MET A 280 14.09 14.78 16.87
CA MET A 280 15.22 13.96 16.42
C MET A 280 16.18 14.78 15.54
N PRO A 281 17.51 14.61 15.72
CA PRO A 281 18.50 15.46 15.01
C PRO A 281 18.64 15.13 13.54
N PHE A 282 18.16 13.98 13.08
CA PHE A 282 18.36 13.48 11.73
C PHE A 282 17.05 13.35 10.97
N GLY A 283 17.03 13.82 9.72
CA GLY A 283 15.99 13.51 8.77
C GLY A 283 16.12 12.08 8.24
N ILE A 284 15.01 11.51 7.82
CA ILE A 284 14.91 10.16 7.26
C ILE A 284 14.42 10.26 5.83
N VAL A 285 15.05 9.53 4.93
CA VAL A 285 14.61 9.36 3.54
C VAL A 285 14.38 7.89 3.28
N SER A 286 13.16 7.50 2.97
CA SER A 286 12.86 6.16 2.47
C SER A 286 12.65 6.19 0.96
N SER A 287 13.18 5.20 0.26
CA SER A 287 13.10 5.08 -1.18
C SER A 287 12.64 3.68 -1.59
N PHE A 288 11.50 3.63 -2.24
CA PHE A 288 10.96 2.47 -2.94
C PHE A 288 11.19 2.66 -4.43
N ASN A 289 11.67 1.64 -5.11
CA ASN A 289 11.80 1.64 -6.56
C ASN A 289 11.35 0.28 -7.11
N SER A 290 10.30 0.26 -7.91
CA SER A 290 9.71 -0.98 -8.45
C SER A 290 10.58 -1.70 -9.49
N ALA A 291 11.62 -1.04 -10.02
CA ALA A 291 12.60 -1.68 -10.90
C ALA A 291 13.62 -2.53 -10.13
N ALA A 292 13.68 -2.37 -8.79
CA ALA A 292 14.60 -3.09 -7.91
C ALA A 292 14.11 -4.49 -7.50
N THR A 293 13.22 -5.14 -8.25
CA THR A 293 12.85 -6.55 -8.07
C THR A 293 13.94 -7.49 -8.62
N GLY A 294 15.09 -7.37 -8.09
CA GLY A 294 16.28 -8.16 -8.28
C GLY A 294 17.37 -7.43 -7.55
N ILE A 295 18.29 -8.14 -6.91
CA ILE A 295 19.50 -7.59 -6.33
C ILE A 295 20.20 -6.75 -7.42
N SER A 296 19.73 -5.53 -7.65
CA SER A 296 20.49 -4.54 -8.37
C SER A 296 21.63 -4.23 -7.40
N SER A 297 22.82 -4.80 -7.71
CA SER A 297 24.07 -4.30 -7.16
C SER A 297 23.92 -2.81 -6.91
N VAL A 298 24.11 -2.40 -5.64
CA VAL A 298 24.36 -1.01 -5.29
C VAL A 298 25.34 -0.51 -6.36
N LYS A 299 24.87 0.23 -7.35
CA LYS A 299 25.73 1.09 -8.11
C LYS A 299 26.16 2.17 -7.14
N ASN A 300 27.16 1.84 -6.33
CA ASN A 300 28.04 2.85 -5.83
C ASN A 300 28.57 3.56 -7.10
N ASP A 301 28.00 4.68 -7.44
CA ASP A 301 28.67 5.72 -8.21
C ASP A 301 29.79 6.34 -7.34
N VAL A 302 30.55 5.49 -6.71
CA VAL A 302 31.96 5.78 -6.50
C VAL A 302 32.48 5.75 -7.92
N GLN A 303 32.68 6.94 -8.52
CA GLN A 303 33.59 7.08 -9.65
C GLN A 303 34.79 6.21 -9.31
N LYS A 304 34.90 5.05 -9.99
CA LYS A 304 36.11 4.24 -9.93
C LYS A 304 37.22 5.16 -10.38
N LYS A 305 37.83 5.89 -9.44
CA LYS A 305 39.16 6.38 -9.65
C LYS A 305 39.98 5.12 -9.86
N ASN A 306 40.34 4.92 -11.12
CA ASN A 306 41.27 3.89 -11.54
C ASN A 306 42.62 4.34 -10.98
N ASP A 307 42.87 4.06 -9.69
CA ASP A 307 44.10 4.49 -9.00
C ASP A 307 45.27 3.55 -9.27
N GLY A 308 45.03 2.49 -10.06
CA GLY A 308 46.03 1.50 -10.43
C GLY A 308 46.60 0.70 -9.24
N LYS A 309 46.06 0.89 -8.03
CA LYS A 309 46.56 0.23 -6.84
C LYS A 309 46.11 -1.22 -6.78
N MET A 310 47.03 -2.06 -6.29
CA MET A 310 46.78 -3.46 -6.01
C MET A 310 46.45 -3.65 -4.51
N TYR A 311 45.43 -4.43 -4.21
CA TYR A 311 45.03 -4.75 -2.85
C TYR A 311 45.13 -6.26 -2.61
N ASN A 312 45.56 -6.69 -1.43
CA ASN A 312 45.43 -8.09 -1.01
C ASN A 312 43.99 -8.41 -0.58
N LEU A 313 43.73 -9.66 -0.20
CA LEU A 313 42.38 -10.09 0.26
C LEU A 313 41.94 -9.39 1.55
N ASN A 314 42.83 -8.81 2.32
CA ASN A 314 42.55 -8.06 3.54
C ASN A 314 42.32 -6.54 3.26
N GLY A 315 42.30 -6.13 1.97
CA GLY A 315 42.07 -4.73 1.57
C GLY A 315 43.29 -3.82 1.74
N GLN A 316 44.47 -4.35 2.03
CA GLN A 316 45.70 -3.57 2.15
C GLN A 316 46.36 -3.34 0.77
N VAL A 317 46.84 -2.14 0.53
CA VAL A 317 47.63 -1.83 -0.69
C VAL A 317 48.93 -2.61 -0.66
N VAL A 318 49.23 -3.31 -1.75
CA VAL A 318 50.44 -4.14 -1.90
C VAL A 318 51.27 -3.67 -3.11
N SER A 319 52.57 -3.92 -3.00
CA SER A 319 53.53 -3.59 -4.06
C SER A 319 53.51 -4.58 -5.22
N GLU A 320 54.18 -4.24 -6.30
CA GLU A 320 54.31 -5.13 -7.45
C GLU A 320 55.06 -6.45 -7.12
N SER A 321 55.87 -6.48 -6.08
CA SER A 321 56.57 -7.67 -5.62
C SER A 321 55.74 -8.62 -4.76
N TYR A 322 54.51 -8.28 -4.42
CA TYR A 322 53.62 -9.11 -3.62
C TYR A 322 53.24 -10.41 -4.37
N LYS A 323 53.34 -11.54 -3.70
CA LYS A 323 52.98 -12.88 -4.20
C LYS A 323 51.65 -13.32 -3.55
N GLY A 324 50.72 -13.77 -4.36
CA GLY A 324 49.40 -14.22 -3.88
C GLY A 324 48.26 -13.58 -4.66
N VAL A 325 47.04 -13.68 -4.09
CA VAL A 325 45.85 -13.11 -4.71
C VAL A 325 45.82 -11.60 -4.51
N VAL A 326 45.72 -10.84 -5.60
CA VAL A 326 45.57 -9.39 -5.61
C VAL A 326 44.28 -8.97 -6.30
N ILE A 327 43.71 -7.85 -5.87
CA ILE A 327 42.55 -7.22 -6.46
C ILE A 327 43.04 -5.90 -7.12
N VAL A 328 42.82 -5.80 -8.41
CA VAL A 328 43.11 -4.58 -9.19
C VAL A 328 41.87 -4.19 -9.96
N ASN A 329 41.38 -2.97 -9.78
CA ASN A 329 40.17 -2.47 -10.46
C ASN A 329 38.96 -3.41 -10.27
N GLY A 330 38.85 -4.02 -9.08
CA GLY A 330 37.75 -4.92 -8.75
C GLY A 330 37.85 -6.33 -9.35
N LYS A 331 38.95 -6.67 -10.04
CA LYS A 331 39.22 -8.01 -10.58
C LYS A 331 40.33 -8.71 -9.78
N LYS A 332 40.15 -10.02 -9.55
CA LYS A 332 41.15 -10.85 -8.84
C LYS A 332 42.16 -11.42 -9.81
N TYR A 333 43.42 -11.34 -9.43
CA TYR A 333 44.57 -11.91 -10.14
C TYR A 333 45.41 -12.70 -9.15
N PHE A 334 46.07 -13.75 -9.63
CA PHE A 334 47.06 -14.48 -8.85
C PHE A 334 48.46 -14.07 -9.35
N LYS A 335 49.26 -13.50 -8.47
CA LYS A 335 50.67 -13.14 -8.74
C LYS A 335 51.57 -14.26 -8.19
N LYS A 336 52.41 -14.80 -9.07
CA LYS A 336 53.40 -15.85 -8.76
C LYS A 336 54.68 -15.26 -8.19
#